data_a6324fcb36d89e5d9c527ea30401d4fc
#
_entry.id   a6324fcb36d89e5d9c527ea30401d4fc
#
_cell.length_a   1.000
_cell.length_b   1.000
_cell.length_c   1.000
_cell.angle_alpha   90.00
_cell.angle_beta   90.00
_cell.angle_gamma   90.00
#
_symmetry.space_group_name_H-M   'P 1'
#
loop_
_entity.id
_entity.type
_entity.pdbx_description
1 polymer ?
#
loop_
_entity_poly.entity_id
_entity_poly.type
_entity_poly.pdbx_seq_one_letter_code
_entity_poly.pdbx_strand_id
1 'polypeptide(L)'
;MPVAGLVPAERADDPADLVVRNGRIYTGDPRRPYAAAVAIHDGRVLAVGDDHGMARHVTRATRVVDAMGRRVIPGLIDAHIHVIRTGLHYLLELRWDGVRSLREALAILRDQASRTPPGQWVRVVGGWSKEQFAEQRLPTISELNAAAPDTPVMVTHLYQAVLLNRAALRAAGYTRDTPEVPGGQIVRDHDGEPTGVLLAAPAANLLYATIGKAPVLSEDGQLESTRHFLHELNRFGLTSAIDAAGGFQSFPEHYAAVTRLADRGALSVRLAFHLFPQVPGQELDDIRRWTAGVRPGDGDDWLRLNGAGEGLAWSAIDFENFAEPRPELPERAAADLEAAVRLLAEHGWPFRLHATYDETIRMDLAVFEKIGAFPGGVRWILDHAETISPESIDRVAALGGAISVQHRMAYQGRAFTERYGRERAAHAPPVKGMLARGLTVAAGTDAPRVSTYNPWTALEWLVRGRTVGGLQLYGPDNLLDRETALRLYTRAGAELTGEADHKGMLAEGYLADLAVLSDDYLAVPAEDISRIESVLTVTGGKIVYAAAEYEGLATPLPPIEPAWSPVARHGAYQQSPPSGAAQARVVAEAAADALEQRRWHRARGGPETPAFRDLDDICRDGMAARDRQ
;
A
#
# COMPACT_ATOMS: atom_id res chain seq x y z
N MET A 1 -4.93 10.25 -46.35
CA MET A 1 -3.49 10.10 -46.55
C MET A 1 -2.91 9.66 -45.23
N PRO A 2 -2.19 8.52 -45.14
CA PRO A 2 -1.59 8.10 -43.88
C PRO A 2 -0.42 9.03 -43.54
N VAL A 3 -0.44 9.62 -42.36
CA VAL A 3 0.67 10.35 -41.77
C VAL A 3 1.77 9.30 -41.48
N ALA A 4 2.87 9.39 -42.23
CA ALA A 4 4.05 8.59 -41.98
C ALA A 4 4.57 8.91 -40.56
N GLY A 5 4.53 7.92 -39.68
CA GLY A 5 5.18 8.01 -38.37
C GLY A 5 6.68 8.25 -38.58
N LEU A 6 7.16 9.36 -38.08
CA LEU A 6 8.59 9.61 -37.91
C LEU A 6 9.10 8.55 -36.90
N VAL A 7 9.82 7.55 -37.43
CA VAL A 7 10.72 6.73 -36.64
C VAL A 7 11.78 7.67 -36.07
N PRO A 8 11.97 7.80 -34.75
CA PRO A 8 13.05 8.61 -34.21
C PRO A 8 14.37 8.05 -34.75
N ALA A 9 15.21 8.92 -35.29
CA ALA A 9 16.57 8.57 -35.66
C ALA A 9 17.28 7.94 -34.44
N GLU A 10 18.07 6.90 -34.66
CA GLU A 10 18.91 6.23 -33.68
C GLU A 10 19.65 7.26 -32.82
N ARG A 11 19.29 7.38 -31.54
CA ARG A 11 20.05 8.13 -30.52
C ARG A 11 21.22 7.29 -30.02
N ALA A 12 22.01 6.74 -30.94
CA ALA A 12 22.99 5.69 -30.63
C ALA A 12 24.09 6.10 -29.66
N ASP A 13 24.34 7.41 -29.48
CA ASP A 13 25.47 7.94 -28.70
C ASP A 13 25.09 9.11 -27.76
N ASP A 14 23.81 9.31 -27.44
CA ASP A 14 23.43 10.34 -26.48
C ASP A 14 24.03 10.01 -25.09
N PRO A 15 24.59 11.01 -24.36
CA PRO A 15 25.14 10.81 -23.05
C PRO A 15 24.02 10.55 -22.03
N ALA A 16 24.23 9.58 -21.14
CA ALA A 16 23.31 9.32 -20.03
C ALA A 16 23.56 10.31 -18.87
N ASP A 17 22.49 10.68 -18.17
CA ASP A 17 22.57 11.41 -16.89
C ASP A 17 22.89 10.43 -15.74
N LEU A 18 22.31 9.22 -15.81
CA LEU A 18 22.48 8.16 -14.84
C LEU A 18 22.63 6.81 -15.57
N VAL A 19 23.60 6.00 -15.12
CA VAL A 19 23.72 4.60 -15.50
C VAL A 19 23.69 3.74 -14.24
N VAL A 20 22.76 2.77 -14.20
CA VAL A 20 22.78 1.69 -13.19
C VAL A 20 23.33 0.45 -13.88
N ARG A 21 24.42 -0.12 -13.34
CA ARG A 21 25.12 -1.26 -13.92
C ARG A 21 25.33 -2.38 -12.90
N ASN A 22 25.86 -3.53 -13.38
CA ASN A 22 26.15 -4.69 -12.54
C ASN A 22 24.92 -5.12 -11.72
N GLY A 23 23.74 -5.09 -12.33
CA GLY A 23 22.47 -5.46 -11.73
C GLY A 23 21.93 -6.78 -12.28
N ARG A 24 21.07 -7.44 -11.52
CA ARG A 24 20.18 -8.48 -12.02
C ARG A 24 18.83 -7.84 -12.36
N ILE A 25 18.77 -7.17 -13.52
CA ILE A 25 17.62 -6.36 -13.90
C ILE A 25 16.52 -7.25 -14.46
N TYR A 26 15.32 -7.20 -13.86
CA TYR A 26 14.07 -7.64 -14.46
C TYR A 26 13.41 -6.41 -15.10
N THR A 27 13.22 -6.43 -16.42
CA THR A 27 12.76 -5.24 -17.15
C THR A 27 11.25 -5.08 -17.23
N GLY A 28 10.51 -6.19 -17.08
CA GLY A 28 9.07 -6.23 -17.37
C GLY A 28 8.73 -6.20 -18.87
N ASP A 29 9.73 -6.02 -19.77
CA ASP A 29 9.54 -6.10 -21.21
C ASP A 29 9.68 -7.57 -21.68
N PRO A 30 8.62 -8.19 -22.22
CA PRO A 30 8.68 -9.58 -22.66
C PRO A 30 9.67 -9.84 -23.81
N ARG A 31 10.06 -8.79 -24.55
CA ARG A 31 11.07 -8.89 -25.63
C ARG A 31 12.49 -8.97 -25.09
N ARG A 32 12.74 -8.44 -23.89
CA ARG A 32 14.04 -8.43 -23.20
C ARG A 32 13.83 -8.53 -21.69
N PRO A 33 13.38 -9.67 -21.16
CA PRO A 33 12.95 -9.77 -19.76
C PRO A 33 14.06 -9.51 -18.74
N TYR A 34 15.33 -9.69 -19.13
CA TYR A 34 16.48 -9.52 -18.25
C TYR A 34 17.59 -8.69 -18.88
N ALA A 35 18.31 -7.94 -18.05
CA ALA A 35 19.47 -7.12 -18.41
C ALA A 35 20.44 -7.05 -17.24
N ALA A 36 21.62 -6.44 -17.46
CA ALA A 36 22.62 -6.15 -16.45
C ALA A 36 22.77 -4.65 -16.15
N ALA A 37 22.42 -3.80 -17.12
CA ALA A 37 22.53 -2.36 -16.98
C ALA A 37 21.42 -1.59 -17.71
N VAL A 38 21.15 -0.37 -17.24
CA VAL A 38 20.23 0.60 -17.82
C VAL A 38 20.88 1.98 -17.83
N ALA A 39 20.81 2.66 -18.98
CA ALA A 39 21.18 4.07 -19.15
C ALA A 39 19.93 4.94 -19.17
N ILE A 40 20.00 6.10 -18.53
CA ILE A 40 18.88 7.01 -18.32
C ILE A 40 19.31 8.41 -18.80
N HIS A 41 18.45 9.07 -19.57
CA HIS A 41 18.63 10.44 -20.03
C HIS A 41 17.29 11.19 -19.99
N ASP A 42 17.30 12.40 -19.47
CA ASP A 42 16.12 13.28 -19.37
C ASP A 42 14.89 12.56 -18.78
N GLY A 43 15.11 11.85 -17.68
CA GLY A 43 14.06 11.13 -16.94
C GLY A 43 13.48 9.90 -17.65
N ARG A 44 14.06 9.48 -18.77
CA ARG A 44 13.62 8.31 -19.54
C ARG A 44 14.74 7.28 -19.72
N VAL A 45 14.34 6.04 -19.89
CA VAL A 45 15.26 4.95 -20.23
C VAL A 45 15.81 5.20 -21.64
N LEU A 46 17.11 5.45 -21.73
CA LEU A 46 17.84 5.65 -22.99
C LEU A 46 18.21 4.31 -23.64
N ALA A 47 18.72 3.37 -22.83
CA ALA A 47 19.11 2.05 -23.29
C ALA A 47 19.05 1.02 -22.18
N VAL A 48 18.80 -0.25 -22.55
CA VAL A 48 18.79 -1.42 -21.64
C VAL A 48 19.66 -2.52 -22.24
N GLY A 49 20.58 -3.10 -21.47
CA GLY A 49 21.49 -4.12 -21.99
C GLY A 49 22.46 -4.66 -20.96
N ASP A 50 23.69 -4.90 -21.41
CA ASP A 50 24.82 -5.29 -20.55
C ASP A 50 25.72 -4.10 -20.20
N ASP A 51 26.62 -4.29 -19.27
CA ASP A 51 27.54 -3.25 -18.79
C ASP A 51 28.45 -2.71 -19.92
N HIS A 52 28.86 -3.57 -20.86
CA HIS A 52 29.72 -3.20 -21.98
C HIS A 52 28.98 -2.26 -22.94
N GLY A 53 27.74 -2.62 -23.29
CA GLY A 53 26.90 -1.81 -24.16
C GLY A 53 26.59 -0.42 -23.57
N MET A 54 26.47 -0.31 -22.24
CA MET A 54 26.20 0.96 -21.56
C MET A 54 27.41 1.89 -21.50
N ALA A 55 28.65 1.38 -21.65
CA ALA A 55 29.87 2.19 -21.56
C ALA A 55 29.89 3.35 -22.58
N ARG A 56 29.26 3.20 -23.74
CA ARG A 56 29.18 4.24 -24.79
C ARG A 56 28.38 5.48 -24.36
N HIS A 57 27.44 5.32 -23.40
CA HIS A 57 26.62 6.41 -22.89
C HIS A 57 27.25 7.11 -21.67
N VAL A 58 28.39 6.62 -21.16
CA VAL A 58 29.04 7.15 -19.97
C VAL A 58 30.00 8.28 -20.36
N THR A 59 29.78 9.45 -19.80
CA THR A 59 30.68 10.62 -19.91
C THR A 59 31.16 11.04 -18.52
N ARG A 60 31.96 12.11 -18.43
CA ARG A 60 32.38 12.69 -17.14
C ARG A 60 31.22 13.27 -16.32
N ALA A 61 30.11 13.64 -16.97
CA ALA A 61 28.92 14.18 -16.31
C ALA A 61 27.93 13.07 -15.89
N THR A 62 28.09 11.87 -16.44
CA THR A 62 27.21 10.73 -16.14
C THR A 62 27.43 10.24 -14.71
N ARG A 63 26.36 10.17 -13.93
CA ARG A 63 26.38 9.48 -12.64
C ARG A 63 26.29 7.98 -12.88
N VAL A 64 27.26 7.22 -12.34
CA VAL A 64 27.26 5.76 -12.46
C VAL A 64 26.99 5.16 -11.09
N VAL A 65 25.99 4.29 -10.99
CA VAL A 65 25.62 3.53 -9.81
C VAL A 65 25.88 2.05 -10.07
N ASP A 66 26.68 1.42 -9.23
CA ASP A 66 26.90 -0.02 -9.24
C ASP A 66 25.81 -0.69 -8.41
N ALA A 67 24.98 -1.54 -9.02
CA ALA A 67 23.93 -2.28 -8.33
C ALA A 67 24.47 -3.49 -7.53
N MET A 68 25.79 -3.77 -7.58
CA MET A 68 26.48 -4.82 -6.80
C MET A 68 25.83 -6.21 -6.93
N GLY A 69 25.34 -6.55 -8.12
CA GLY A 69 24.64 -7.81 -8.37
C GLY A 69 23.23 -7.91 -7.76
N ARG A 70 22.70 -6.82 -7.19
CA ARG A 70 21.35 -6.80 -6.60
C ARG A 70 20.26 -6.91 -7.67
N ARG A 71 19.08 -7.36 -7.24
CA ARG A 71 17.88 -7.35 -8.08
C ARG A 71 17.45 -5.90 -8.34
N VAL A 72 17.23 -5.57 -9.62
CA VAL A 72 16.64 -4.31 -10.06
C VAL A 72 15.31 -4.63 -10.75
N ILE A 73 14.28 -3.85 -10.46
CA ILE A 73 12.94 -4.00 -11.04
C ILE A 73 12.43 -2.66 -11.55
N PRO A 74 11.44 -2.62 -12.47
CA PRO A 74 10.66 -1.41 -12.71
C PRO A 74 10.09 -0.90 -11.39
N GLY A 75 10.01 0.40 -11.23
CA GLY A 75 9.38 0.98 -10.05
C GLY A 75 7.98 0.45 -9.84
N LEU A 76 7.64 0.13 -8.60
CA LEU A 76 6.33 -0.39 -8.26
C LEU A 76 5.25 0.69 -8.43
N ILE A 77 4.07 0.28 -8.86
CA ILE A 77 2.86 1.10 -9.02
C ILE A 77 1.79 0.51 -8.11
N ASP A 78 1.41 1.21 -7.06
CA ASP A 78 0.26 0.85 -6.25
C ASP A 78 -1.03 1.25 -6.97
N ALA A 79 -1.82 0.27 -7.39
CA ALA A 79 -3.00 0.51 -8.23
C ALA A 79 -4.23 1.01 -7.46
N HIS A 80 -4.19 1.02 -6.13
CA HIS A 80 -5.23 1.52 -5.25
C HIS A 80 -4.69 1.77 -3.84
N ILE A 81 -4.51 3.02 -3.50
CA ILE A 81 -4.05 3.49 -2.19
C ILE A 81 -4.66 4.86 -1.92
N HIS A 82 -4.71 5.27 -0.65
CA HIS A 82 -5.20 6.59 -0.25
C HIS A 82 -4.03 7.49 0.18
N VAL A 83 -3.18 7.85 -0.79
CA VAL A 83 -1.93 8.62 -0.56
C VAL A 83 -2.22 9.99 0.02
N ILE A 84 -3.19 10.70 -0.55
CA ILE A 84 -3.49 12.10 -0.22
C ILE A 84 -3.92 12.20 1.24
N ARG A 85 -4.98 11.49 1.63
CA ARG A 85 -5.46 11.55 3.01
C ARG A 85 -4.48 10.98 4.04
N THR A 86 -3.65 10.00 3.65
CA THR A 86 -2.60 9.47 4.52
C THR A 86 -1.51 10.50 4.73
N GLY A 87 -1.03 11.11 3.65
CA GLY A 87 0.03 12.12 3.68
C GLY A 87 -0.28 13.26 4.63
N LEU A 88 -1.53 13.75 4.67
CA LEU A 88 -1.95 14.84 5.55
C LEU A 88 -1.69 14.56 7.04
N HIS A 89 -1.62 13.29 7.45
CA HIS A 89 -1.59 12.91 8.87
C HIS A 89 -0.50 11.91 9.23
N TYR A 90 0.31 11.44 8.27
CA TYR A 90 1.30 10.38 8.44
C TYR A 90 2.24 10.61 9.63
N LEU A 91 2.71 11.84 9.83
CA LEU A 91 3.61 12.19 10.94
C LEU A 91 2.93 12.14 12.33
N LEU A 92 1.61 12.07 12.39
CA LEU A 92 0.85 11.94 13.65
C LEU A 92 0.42 10.50 13.97
N GLU A 93 0.74 9.55 13.08
CA GLU A 93 0.23 8.19 13.17
C GLU A 93 1.27 7.23 13.73
N LEU A 94 0.91 6.54 14.82
CA LEU A 94 1.66 5.41 15.34
C LEU A 94 1.26 4.15 14.56
N ARG A 95 2.24 3.40 14.06
CA ARG A 95 2.01 2.20 13.25
C ARG A 95 2.26 0.92 14.03
N TRP A 96 1.33 -0.01 13.89
CA TRP A 96 1.46 -1.39 14.36
C TRP A 96 1.65 -2.39 13.21
N ASP A 97 1.82 -1.86 11.99
CA ASP A 97 2.20 -2.66 10.83
C ASP A 97 3.47 -3.46 11.16
N GLY A 98 3.42 -4.76 10.96
CA GLY A 98 4.57 -5.65 11.20
C GLY A 98 4.84 -6.04 12.65
N VAL A 99 4.23 -5.40 13.66
CA VAL A 99 4.36 -5.76 15.08
C VAL A 99 3.74 -7.14 15.34
N ARG A 100 4.47 -8.03 16.04
CA ARG A 100 4.08 -9.43 16.19
C ARG A 100 3.45 -9.80 17.54
N SER A 101 3.45 -8.91 18.52
CA SER A 101 2.79 -9.16 19.80
C SER A 101 2.05 -7.93 20.30
N LEU A 102 0.91 -8.14 20.93
CA LEU A 102 0.13 -7.11 21.60
C LEU A 102 0.93 -6.44 22.72
N ARG A 103 1.76 -7.21 23.42
CA ARG A 103 2.66 -6.70 24.47
C ARG A 103 3.62 -5.64 23.90
N GLU A 104 4.22 -5.90 22.74
CA GLU A 104 5.12 -4.96 22.05
C GLU A 104 4.32 -3.74 21.56
N ALA A 105 3.17 -3.94 20.93
CA ALA A 105 2.28 -2.87 20.49
C ALA A 105 1.92 -1.91 21.62
N LEU A 106 1.55 -2.44 22.81
CA LEU A 106 1.25 -1.65 24.00
C LEU A 106 2.49 -0.97 24.61
N ALA A 107 3.68 -1.56 24.47
CA ALA A 107 4.93 -0.92 24.91
C ALA A 107 5.27 0.30 24.03
N ILE A 108 5.17 0.17 22.70
CA ILE A 108 5.34 1.26 21.73
C ILE A 108 4.30 2.37 22.01
N LEU A 109 3.04 2.01 22.23
CA LEU A 109 1.98 2.98 22.55
C LEU A 109 2.27 3.75 23.85
N ARG A 110 2.75 3.07 24.90
CA ARG A 110 3.11 3.71 26.19
C ARG A 110 4.29 4.67 26.03
N ASP A 111 5.33 4.28 25.30
CA ASP A 111 6.48 5.17 25.04
C ASP A 111 6.01 6.42 24.26
N GLN A 112 5.17 6.25 23.25
CA GLN A 112 4.62 7.38 22.49
C GLN A 112 3.72 8.27 23.34
N ALA A 113 2.85 7.71 24.17
CA ALA A 113 1.95 8.48 25.04
C ALA A 113 2.74 9.39 26.01
N SER A 114 3.89 8.90 26.52
CA SER A 114 4.75 9.68 27.43
C SER A 114 5.42 10.89 26.77
N ARG A 115 5.46 10.92 25.42
CA ARG A 115 6.09 11.98 24.61
C ARG A 115 5.07 12.92 23.97
N THR A 116 3.83 12.46 23.86
CA THR A 116 2.75 13.21 23.22
C THR A 116 2.32 14.38 24.10
N PRO A 117 2.42 15.64 23.64
CA PRO A 117 2.09 16.79 24.46
C PRO A 117 0.60 16.90 24.75
N PRO A 118 0.21 17.64 25.82
CA PRO A 118 -1.19 17.89 26.14
C PRO A 118 -1.98 18.44 24.94
N GLY A 119 -3.20 17.97 24.75
CA GLY A 119 -4.07 18.35 23.62
C GLY A 119 -3.82 17.55 22.34
N GLN A 120 -2.76 16.77 22.27
CA GLN A 120 -2.50 15.85 21.16
C GLN A 120 -2.94 14.43 21.48
N TRP A 121 -3.08 13.60 20.46
CA TRP A 121 -3.55 12.21 20.55
C TRP A 121 -2.50 11.22 20.07
N VAL A 122 -2.45 10.05 20.67
CA VAL A 122 -1.80 8.89 20.07
C VAL A 122 -2.83 8.18 19.19
N ARG A 123 -2.52 8.08 17.90
CA ARG A 123 -3.41 7.47 16.90
C ARG A 123 -2.75 6.23 16.32
N VAL A 124 -3.30 5.06 16.57
CA VAL A 124 -2.97 3.85 15.85
C VAL A 124 -3.99 3.70 14.73
N VAL A 125 -3.54 3.93 13.50
CA VAL A 125 -4.40 3.89 12.32
C VAL A 125 -4.08 2.65 11.52
N GLY A 126 -5.05 1.81 11.22
CA GLY A 126 -5.03 0.64 10.35
C GLY A 126 -3.70 0.00 9.95
N GLY A 127 -3.73 -0.77 8.90
CA GLY A 127 -2.53 -1.46 8.38
C GLY A 127 -2.11 -2.69 9.20
N TRP A 128 -2.90 -3.09 10.19
CA TRP A 128 -2.65 -4.20 11.09
C TRP A 128 -3.93 -4.99 11.41
N SER A 129 -3.78 -6.23 11.84
CA SER A 129 -4.88 -7.08 12.32
C SER A 129 -4.49 -7.77 13.62
N LYS A 130 -5.47 -8.02 14.49
CA LYS A 130 -5.27 -8.86 15.69
C LYS A 130 -4.67 -10.23 15.39
N GLU A 131 -4.86 -10.72 14.18
CA GLU A 131 -4.36 -12.01 13.69
C GLU A 131 -2.83 -12.06 13.61
N GLN A 132 -2.15 -10.93 13.46
CA GLN A 132 -0.68 -10.87 13.42
C GLN A 132 -0.03 -10.99 14.81
N PHE A 133 -0.79 -10.72 15.87
CA PHE A 133 -0.29 -10.80 17.24
C PHE A 133 -0.25 -12.25 17.74
N ALA A 134 0.78 -12.61 18.49
CA ALA A 134 0.88 -13.91 19.15
C ALA A 134 -0.34 -14.18 20.06
N GLU A 135 -0.91 -13.13 20.65
CA GLU A 135 -2.09 -13.20 21.51
C GLU A 135 -3.42 -13.31 20.74
N GLN A 136 -3.42 -13.08 19.43
CA GLN A 136 -4.57 -13.15 18.49
C GLN A 136 -5.83 -12.43 18.98
N ARG A 137 -5.67 -11.30 19.65
CA ARG A 137 -6.77 -10.48 20.18
C ARG A 137 -6.48 -8.99 20.07
N LEU A 138 -7.53 -8.20 20.16
CA LEU A 138 -7.42 -6.74 20.32
C LEU A 138 -6.97 -6.39 21.75
N PRO A 139 -6.39 -5.18 21.96
CA PRO A 139 -6.19 -4.63 23.30
C PRO A 139 -7.55 -4.40 23.96
N THR A 140 -7.61 -4.58 25.27
CA THR A 140 -8.74 -4.16 26.08
C THR A 140 -8.66 -2.65 26.39
N ILE A 141 -9.80 -2.01 26.66
CA ILE A 141 -9.84 -0.62 27.10
C ILE A 141 -9.03 -0.42 28.39
N SER A 142 -9.03 -1.41 29.28
CA SER A 142 -8.21 -1.38 30.51
C SER A 142 -6.71 -1.33 30.21
N GLU A 143 -6.23 -2.11 29.22
CA GLU A 143 -4.82 -2.09 28.78
C GLU A 143 -4.45 -0.74 28.15
N LEU A 144 -5.35 -0.15 27.34
CA LEU A 144 -5.14 1.20 26.78
C LEU A 144 -5.10 2.27 27.88
N ASN A 145 -6.00 2.20 28.87
CA ASN A 145 -5.99 3.11 30.00
C ASN A 145 -4.72 2.98 30.86
N ALA A 146 -4.23 1.75 31.04
CA ALA A 146 -2.98 1.50 31.79
C ALA A 146 -1.73 1.98 31.02
N ALA A 147 -1.75 1.86 29.69
CA ALA A 147 -0.65 2.33 28.84
C ALA A 147 -0.60 3.86 28.75
N ALA A 148 -1.75 4.54 28.72
CA ALA A 148 -1.87 5.99 28.54
C ALA A 148 -3.06 6.53 29.38
N PRO A 149 -2.89 6.75 30.69
CA PRO A 149 -4.01 7.15 31.56
C PRO A 149 -4.54 8.55 31.25
N ASP A 150 -3.67 9.48 30.84
CA ASP A 150 -4.00 10.90 30.66
C ASP A 150 -3.97 11.35 29.20
N THR A 151 -3.20 10.69 28.35
CA THR A 151 -3.09 11.01 26.93
C THR A 151 -4.22 10.35 26.14
N PRO A 152 -4.99 11.10 25.32
CA PRO A 152 -6.00 10.51 24.45
C PRO A 152 -5.40 9.50 23.48
N VAL A 153 -5.96 8.28 23.47
CA VAL A 153 -5.55 7.17 22.59
C VAL A 153 -6.72 6.71 21.75
N MET A 154 -6.50 6.64 20.46
CA MET A 154 -7.39 6.05 19.47
C MET A 154 -6.69 4.91 18.75
N VAL A 155 -7.25 3.72 18.80
CA VAL A 155 -6.76 2.54 18.09
C VAL A 155 -7.82 2.09 17.09
N THR A 156 -7.53 2.21 15.79
CA THR A 156 -8.41 1.77 14.72
C THR A 156 -8.02 0.36 14.28
N HIS A 157 -8.98 -0.55 14.27
CA HIS A 157 -8.80 -1.92 13.76
C HIS A 157 -9.63 -2.10 12.50
N LEU A 158 -8.96 -2.05 11.34
CA LEU A 158 -9.58 -2.12 10.01
C LEU A 158 -10.73 -1.09 9.92
N TYR A 159 -11.83 -1.42 9.23
CA TYR A 159 -13.10 -0.66 9.33
C TYR A 159 -14.10 -1.28 10.30
N GLN A 160 -13.66 -2.18 11.20
CA GLN A 160 -14.54 -2.89 12.11
C GLN A 160 -14.77 -2.13 13.42
N ALA A 161 -13.71 -1.57 13.99
CA ALA A 161 -13.79 -0.93 15.31
C ALA A 161 -12.78 0.21 15.51
N VAL A 162 -13.14 1.14 16.38
CA VAL A 162 -12.23 2.08 17.03
C VAL A 162 -12.29 1.87 18.53
N LEU A 163 -11.12 1.76 19.15
CA LEU A 163 -10.97 1.65 20.61
C LEU A 163 -10.45 2.98 21.16
N LEU A 164 -11.16 3.56 22.10
CA LEU A 164 -10.83 4.81 22.78
C LEU A 164 -10.54 4.54 24.25
N ASN A 165 -9.42 5.06 24.76
CA ASN A 165 -9.23 5.11 26.20
C ASN A 165 -10.11 6.19 26.84
N ARG A 166 -10.16 6.27 28.18
CA ARG A 166 -10.98 7.26 28.91
C ARG A 166 -10.63 8.69 28.55
N ALA A 167 -9.34 8.98 28.32
CA ALA A 167 -8.89 10.33 27.94
C ALA A 167 -9.43 10.69 26.55
N ALA A 168 -9.41 9.78 25.59
CA ALA A 168 -9.95 10.00 24.24
C ALA A 168 -11.48 10.13 24.25
N LEU A 169 -12.20 9.34 25.04
CA LEU A 169 -13.66 9.51 25.21
C LEU A 169 -14.01 10.93 25.67
N ARG A 170 -13.31 11.42 26.72
CA ARG A 170 -13.51 12.80 27.20
C ARG A 170 -13.16 13.83 26.13
N ALA A 171 -12.01 13.69 25.46
CA ALA A 171 -11.55 14.63 24.43
C ALA A 171 -12.48 14.63 23.20
N ALA A 172 -13.06 13.49 22.85
CA ALA A 172 -14.04 13.35 21.76
C ALA A 172 -15.45 13.83 22.14
N GLY A 173 -15.72 14.06 23.45
CA GLY A 173 -17.03 14.49 23.94
C GLY A 173 -18.10 13.40 23.91
N TYR A 174 -17.71 12.12 23.97
CA TYR A 174 -18.66 10.99 24.03
C TYR A 174 -19.17 10.81 25.46
N THR A 175 -20.51 10.83 25.63
CA THR A 175 -21.22 10.69 26.89
C THR A 175 -22.41 9.72 26.71
N ARG A 176 -23.13 9.43 27.80
CA ARG A 176 -24.38 8.66 27.74
C ARG A 176 -25.44 9.29 26.83
N ASP A 177 -25.41 10.63 26.70
CA ASP A 177 -26.37 11.39 25.92
C ASP A 177 -25.95 11.57 24.44
N THR A 178 -24.78 11.07 24.05
CA THR A 178 -24.32 11.12 22.67
C THR A 178 -25.25 10.26 21.80
N PRO A 179 -25.91 10.83 20.77
CA PRO A 179 -26.80 10.09 19.89
C PRO A 179 -26.03 9.05 19.08
N GLU A 180 -26.70 7.97 18.71
CA GLU A 180 -26.16 6.99 17.78
C GLU A 180 -25.99 7.62 16.38
N VAL A 181 -24.88 7.28 15.71
CA VAL A 181 -24.63 7.66 14.33
C VAL A 181 -25.18 6.57 13.40
N PRO A 182 -26.00 6.90 12.39
CA PRO A 182 -26.51 5.88 11.49
C PRO A 182 -25.38 5.04 10.87
N GLY A 183 -25.50 3.73 10.96
CA GLY A 183 -24.50 2.78 10.48
C GLY A 183 -23.29 2.59 11.40
N GLY A 184 -23.31 3.10 12.62
CA GLY A 184 -22.31 2.87 13.64
C GLY A 184 -22.94 2.62 15.01
N GLN A 185 -22.20 2.00 15.93
CA GLN A 185 -22.65 1.69 17.29
C GLN A 185 -21.63 2.19 18.31
N ILE A 186 -22.08 2.96 19.29
CA ILE A 186 -21.33 3.26 20.51
C ILE A 186 -21.65 2.16 21.51
N VAL A 187 -20.66 1.28 21.80
CA VAL A 187 -20.89 0.22 22.81
C VAL A 187 -20.96 0.86 24.21
N ARG A 188 -22.07 0.59 24.92
CA ARG A 188 -22.35 1.14 26.24
C ARG A 188 -22.37 0.06 27.30
N ASP A 189 -22.06 0.44 28.52
CA ASP A 189 -22.22 -0.44 29.70
C ASP A 189 -23.67 -0.45 30.20
N HIS A 190 -23.90 -1.15 31.33
CA HIS A 190 -25.23 -1.27 31.94
C HIS A 190 -25.82 0.06 32.47
N ASP A 191 -24.96 1.05 32.72
CA ASP A 191 -25.37 2.40 33.15
C ASP A 191 -25.57 3.36 31.96
N GLY A 192 -25.36 2.87 30.72
CA GLY A 192 -25.48 3.64 29.49
C GLY A 192 -24.24 4.48 29.15
N GLU A 193 -23.16 4.36 29.90
CA GLU A 193 -21.91 5.06 29.60
C GLU A 193 -21.13 4.41 28.47
N PRO A 194 -20.47 5.19 27.57
CA PRO A 194 -19.63 4.64 26.53
C PRO A 194 -18.45 3.84 27.09
N THR A 195 -18.30 2.60 26.64
CA THR A 195 -17.21 1.71 27.09
C THR A 195 -15.85 2.08 26.50
N GLY A 196 -15.83 2.87 25.41
CA GLY A 196 -14.65 3.16 24.61
C GLY A 196 -14.56 2.33 23.33
N VAL A 197 -15.50 1.40 23.11
CA VAL A 197 -15.58 0.63 21.86
C VAL A 197 -16.61 1.24 20.94
N LEU A 198 -16.20 1.57 19.72
CA LEU A 198 -17.07 2.05 18.64
C LEU A 198 -17.01 1.03 17.50
N LEU A 199 -18.15 0.61 17.00
CA LEU A 199 -18.27 -0.40 15.96
C LEU A 199 -18.84 0.19 14.66
N ALA A 200 -18.35 -0.29 13.52
CA ALA A 200 -19.05 -0.14 12.25
C ALA A 200 -20.21 -1.17 12.21
N ALA A 201 -21.44 -0.69 11.99
CA ALA A 201 -22.63 -1.55 12.00
C ALA A 201 -23.76 -0.94 11.12
N PRO A 202 -23.79 -1.12 9.83
CA PRO A 202 -22.80 -1.76 8.94
C PRO A 202 -21.76 -0.79 8.34
N ALA A 203 -21.84 0.53 8.59
CA ALA A 203 -21.03 1.55 7.95
C ALA A 203 -19.98 2.16 8.89
N ALA A 204 -18.86 2.61 8.34
CA ALA A 204 -17.75 3.17 9.10
C ALA A 204 -17.91 4.68 9.44
N ASN A 205 -19.09 5.28 9.24
CA ASN A 205 -19.32 6.72 9.43
C ASN A 205 -18.96 7.21 10.83
N LEU A 206 -19.31 6.44 11.88
CA LEU A 206 -18.96 6.76 13.27
C LEU A 206 -17.44 6.75 13.48
N LEU A 207 -16.74 5.80 12.85
CA LEU A 207 -15.29 5.67 12.94
C LEU A 207 -14.62 6.90 12.31
N TYR A 208 -15.07 7.29 11.12
CA TYR A 208 -14.57 8.49 10.43
C TYR A 208 -14.84 9.77 11.20
N ALA A 209 -16.06 9.94 11.71
CA ALA A 209 -16.42 11.09 12.54
C ALA A 209 -15.54 11.18 13.81
N THR A 210 -15.14 10.03 14.37
CA THR A 210 -14.24 9.97 15.53
C THR A 210 -12.82 10.34 15.15
N ILE A 211 -12.30 9.85 14.02
CA ILE A 211 -10.98 10.22 13.49
C ILE A 211 -10.91 11.73 13.26
N GLY A 212 -11.97 12.33 12.71
CA GLY A 212 -12.06 13.79 12.48
C GLY A 212 -12.05 14.67 13.73
N LYS A 213 -12.27 14.09 14.93
CA LYS A 213 -12.17 14.83 16.21
C LYS A 213 -10.73 15.01 16.70
N ALA A 214 -9.79 14.23 16.17
CA ALA A 214 -8.40 14.32 16.59
C ALA A 214 -7.71 15.56 15.97
N PRO A 215 -6.72 16.17 16.65
CA PRO A 215 -6.00 17.33 16.14
C PRO A 215 -5.35 17.08 14.77
N VAL A 216 -5.23 18.10 13.95
CA VAL A 216 -4.62 18.05 12.62
C VAL A 216 -3.34 18.87 12.58
N LEU A 217 -2.47 18.59 11.61
CA LEU A 217 -1.29 19.40 11.32
C LEU A 217 -1.70 20.74 10.66
N SER A 218 -0.85 21.76 10.81
CA SER A 218 -0.94 22.98 9.99
C SER A 218 -0.71 22.63 8.50
N GLU A 219 -1.07 23.51 7.58
CA GLU A 219 -0.84 23.31 6.15
C GLU A 219 0.61 22.97 5.79
N ASP A 220 1.58 23.66 6.40
CA ASP A 220 2.99 23.35 6.20
C ASP A 220 3.38 22.02 6.84
N GLY A 221 2.80 21.68 7.99
CA GLY A 221 2.94 20.38 8.62
C GLY A 221 2.36 19.25 7.74
N GLN A 222 1.22 19.48 7.11
CA GLN A 222 0.61 18.53 6.16
C GLN A 222 1.47 18.34 4.91
N LEU A 223 2.09 19.40 4.40
CA LEU A 223 3.03 19.33 3.28
C LEU A 223 4.25 18.46 3.63
N GLU A 224 4.88 18.71 4.78
CA GLU A 224 6.04 17.90 5.21
C GLU A 224 5.64 16.46 5.55
N SER A 225 4.48 16.26 6.19
CA SER A 225 3.91 14.94 6.44
C SER A 225 3.70 14.14 5.14
N THR A 226 3.16 14.78 4.11
CA THR A 226 2.98 14.18 2.79
C THR A 226 4.34 13.83 2.16
N ARG A 227 5.32 14.75 2.23
CA ARG A 227 6.67 14.50 1.72
C ARG A 227 7.33 13.28 2.37
N HIS A 228 7.24 13.16 3.70
CA HIS A 228 7.77 12.02 4.44
C HIS A 228 7.05 10.72 4.10
N PHE A 229 5.74 10.77 3.88
CA PHE A 229 5.00 9.59 3.46
C PHE A 229 5.39 9.12 2.05
N LEU A 230 5.54 10.02 1.09
CA LEU A 230 6.01 9.67 -0.26
C LEU A 230 7.41 9.04 -0.23
N HIS A 231 8.30 9.55 0.62
CA HIS A 231 9.62 8.96 0.80
C HIS A 231 9.56 7.57 1.46
N GLU A 232 8.63 7.35 2.39
CA GLU A 232 8.37 6.01 2.95
C GLU A 232 7.88 5.03 1.88
N LEU A 233 7.04 5.48 0.95
CA LEU A 233 6.63 4.66 -0.20
C LEU A 233 7.84 4.33 -1.11
N ASN A 234 8.75 5.29 -1.32
CA ASN A 234 10.00 5.04 -2.06
C ASN A 234 10.91 4.01 -1.35
N ARG A 235 10.91 3.93 -0.02
CA ARG A 235 11.63 2.89 0.74
C ARG A 235 11.18 1.48 0.35
N PHE A 236 9.94 1.33 -0.09
CA PHE A 236 9.43 0.06 -0.59
C PHE A 236 9.57 -0.12 -2.11
N GLY A 237 10.19 0.84 -2.81
CA GLY A 237 10.39 0.78 -4.26
C GLY A 237 9.18 1.26 -5.06
N LEU A 238 8.19 1.90 -4.42
CA LEU A 238 7.08 2.55 -5.11
C LEU A 238 7.58 3.83 -5.78
N THR A 239 7.30 3.98 -7.07
CA THR A 239 7.58 5.17 -7.87
C THR A 239 6.31 5.82 -8.37
N SER A 240 5.20 5.09 -8.30
CA SER A 240 3.88 5.57 -8.70
C SER A 240 2.79 5.03 -7.79
N ALA A 241 1.73 5.80 -7.63
CA ALA A 241 0.55 5.39 -6.88
C ALA A 241 -0.72 5.96 -7.53
N ILE A 242 -1.80 5.19 -7.47
CA ILE A 242 -3.13 5.63 -7.91
C ILE A 242 -3.95 5.91 -6.65
N ASP A 243 -4.15 7.19 -6.34
CA ASP A 243 -5.01 7.61 -5.23
C ASP A 243 -6.47 7.36 -5.62
N ALA A 244 -7.12 6.49 -4.88
CA ALA A 244 -8.50 6.09 -5.13
C ALA A 244 -9.52 7.10 -4.59
N ALA A 245 -9.05 8.20 -4.01
CA ALA A 245 -9.83 9.19 -3.28
C ALA A 245 -10.55 8.60 -2.05
N GLY A 246 -11.76 9.01 -1.75
CA GLY A 246 -12.57 8.47 -0.66
C GLY A 246 -13.30 9.55 0.12
N GLY A 247 -14.18 9.12 1.02
CA GLY A 247 -14.89 10.05 1.92
C GLY A 247 -13.93 10.85 2.81
N PHE A 248 -14.30 12.10 3.10
CA PHE A 248 -13.52 13.06 3.88
C PHE A 248 -12.21 13.51 3.20
N GLN A 249 -12.18 13.47 1.86
CA GLN A 249 -11.09 13.96 1.02
C GLN A 249 -11.65 14.94 -0.03
N SER A 250 -11.96 16.16 0.42
CA SER A 250 -12.53 17.22 -0.42
C SER A 250 -11.52 17.75 -1.43
N PHE A 251 -11.95 17.92 -2.67
CA PHE A 251 -11.18 18.59 -3.72
C PHE A 251 -11.68 20.04 -3.88
N PRO A 252 -10.77 21.05 -3.96
CA PRO A 252 -9.29 20.93 -4.03
C PRO A 252 -8.56 20.97 -2.67
N GLU A 253 -9.25 21.19 -1.54
CA GLU A 253 -8.64 21.56 -0.26
C GLU A 253 -7.63 20.52 0.24
N HIS A 254 -8.02 19.25 0.33
CA HIS A 254 -7.14 18.20 0.83
C HIS A 254 -6.02 17.80 -0.17
N TYR A 255 -6.15 18.23 -1.43
CA TYR A 255 -5.13 18.00 -2.47
C TYR A 255 -4.03 19.07 -2.48
N ALA A 256 -4.18 20.15 -1.71
CA ALA A 256 -3.26 21.28 -1.68
C ALA A 256 -1.80 20.87 -1.37
N ALA A 257 -1.59 19.91 -0.46
CA ALA A 257 -0.25 19.46 -0.10
C ALA A 257 0.47 18.81 -1.30
N VAL A 258 -0.16 17.88 -2.01
CA VAL A 258 0.43 17.23 -3.19
C VAL A 258 0.59 18.19 -4.36
N THR A 259 -0.35 19.11 -4.57
CA THR A 259 -0.26 20.16 -5.59
C THR A 259 0.94 21.09 -5.33
N ARG A 260 1.10 21.57 -4.09
CA ARG A 260 2.27 22.39 -3.71
C ARG A 260 3.61 21.65 -3.85
N LEU A 261 3.64 20.33 -3.60
CA LEU A 261 4.83 19.52 -3.86
C LEU A 261 5.10 19.38 -5.36
N ALA A 262 4.06 19.16 -6.18
CA ALA A 262 4.18 19.12 -7.64
C ALA A 262 4.72 20.43 -8.21
N ASP A 263 4.13 21.56 -7.83
CA ASP A 263 4.55 22.90 -8.27
C ASP A 263 6.02 23.21 -7.95
N ARG A 264 6.55 22.60 -6.88
CA ARG A 264 7.95 22.73 -6.46
C ARG A 264 8.87 21.68 -7.10
N GLY A 265 8.37 20.77 -7.93
CA GLY A 265 9.12 19.62 -8.45
C GLY A 265 9.64 18.68 -7.37
N ALA A 266 8.94 18.62 -6.22
CA ALA A 266 9.34 17.93 -4.99
C ALA A 266 8.57 16.63 -4.74
N LEU A 267 7.72 16.18 -5.67
CA LEU A 267 7.14 14.86 -5.62
C LEU A 267 8.22 13.81 -5.88
N SER A 268 8.24 12.77 -5.06
CA SER A 268 9.14 11.61 -5.22
C SER A 268 8.42 10.35 -5.72
N VAL A 269 7.08 10.40 -5.72
CA VAL A 269 6.18 9.38 -6.27
C VAL A 269 5.25 10.07 -7.25
N ARG A 270 5.00 9.46 -8.41
CA ARG A 270 4.01 9.93 -9.38
C ARG A 270 2.62 9.59 -8.88
N LEU A 271 1.70 10.54 -8.92
CA LEU A 271 0.34 10.38 -8.42
C LEU A 271 -0.68 10.56 -9.53
N ALA A 272 -1.44 9.50 -9.82
CA ALA A 272 -2.68 9.56 -10.56
C ALA A 272 -3.83 9.58 -9.54
N PHE A 273 -4.64 10.63 -9.48
CA PHE A 273 -5.66 10.76 -8.45
C PHE A 273 -7.07 10.79 -9.03
N HIS A 274 -8.03 10.41 -8.19
CA HIS A 274 -9.45 10.44 -8.49
C HIS A 274 -10.18 11.44 -7.60
N LEU A 275 -11.41 11.78 -7.96
CA LEU A 275 -12.31 12.63 -7.18
C LEU A 275 -13.49 11.83 -6.66
N PHE A 276 -13.86 12.06 -5.40
CA PHE A 276 -14.91 11.34 -4.68
C PHE A 276 -15.98 12.33 -4.18
N PRO A 277 -17.30 12.09 -4.44
CA PRO A 277 -18.36 12.96 -3.93
C PRO A 277 -18.43 12.92 -2.41
N GLN A 278 -18.43 14.09 -1.77
CA GLN A 278 -18.27 14.17 -0.33
C GLN A 278 -19.57 14.13 0.47
N VAL A 279 -20.69 14.50 -0.14
CA VAL A 279 -21.98 14.64 0.56
C VAL A 279 -23.00 13.63 0.03
N PRO A 280 -23.46 12.66 0.86
CA PRO A 280 -24.49 11.71 0.46
C PRO A 280 -25.75 12.42 -0.06
N GLY A 281 -26.23 12.00 -1.23
CA GLY A 281 -27.40 12.57 -1.90
C GLY A 281 -27.14 13.84 -2.70
N GLN A 282 -25.89 14.33 -2.75
CA GLN A 282 -25.47 15.49 -3.56
C GLN A 282 -24.36 15.11 -4.57
N GLU A 283 -24.19 13.85 -4.85
CA GLU A 283 -23.11 13.32 -5.70
C GLU A 283 -23.10 13.95 -7.09
N LEU A 284 -24.28 14.14 -7.68
CA LEU A 284 -24.41 14.74 -9.01
C LEU A 284 -23.97 16.21 -9.04
N ASP A 285 -24.12 16.94 -7.94
CA ASP A 285 -23.68 18.35 -7.87
C ASP A 285 -22.15 18.41 -7.82
N ASP A 286 -21.50 17.50 -7.10
CA ASP A 286 -20.04 17.37 -7.11
C ASP A 286 -19.54 17.01 -8.52
N ILE A 287 -20.13 15.99 -9.17
CA ILE A 287 -19.74 15.57 -10.51
C ILE A 287 -19.94 16.70 -11.54
N ARG A 288 -21.05 17.44 -11.50
CA ARG A 288 -21.27 18.60 -12.39
C ARG A 288 -20.21 19.68 -12.17
N ARG A 289 -19.85 19.94 -10.90
CA ARG A 289 -18.81 20.93 -10.58
C ARG A 289 -17.45 20.49 -11.15
N TRP A 290 -17.08 19.21 -11.02
CA TRP A 290 -15.83 18.71 -11.56
C TRP A 290 -15.79 18.76 -13.08
N THR A 291 -16.83 18.23 -13.74
CA THR A 291 -16.91 18.18 -15.23
C THR A 291 -16.94 19.57 -15.88
N ALA A 292 -17.36 20.60 -15.14
CA ALA A 292 -17.30 21.99 -15.57
C ALA A 292 -15.95 22.67 -15.33
N GLY A 293 -15.17 22.24 -14.30
CA GLY A 293 -13.99 22.94 -13.81
C GLY A 293 -12.66 22.31 -14.16
N VAL A 294 -12.58 20.97 -14.26
CA VAL A 294 -11.34 20.22 -14.50
C VAL A 294 -11.58 19.07 -15.49
N ARG A 295 -10.51 18.45 -15.98
CA ARG A 295 -10.60 17.36 -16.97
C ARG A 295 -9.70 16.19 -16.59
N PRO A 296 -10.11 14.94 -16.84
CA PRO A 296 -9.18 13.80 -16.78
C PRO A 296 -7.99 14.04 -17.71
N GLY A 297 -6.79 13.84 -17.17
CA GLY A 297 -5.54 14.14 -17.85
C GLY A 297 -4.93 15.49 -17.48
N ASP A 298 -5.66 16.38 -16.78
CA ASP A 298 -5.07 17.63 -16.26
C ASP A 298 -3.92 17.32 -15.32
N GLY A 299 -2.79 18.02 -15.49
CA GLY A 299 -1.53 17.81 -14.80
C GLY A 299 -0.43 17.32 -15.73
N ASP A 300 0.48 16.52 -15.18
CA ASP A 300 1.64 15.98 -15.90
C ASP A 300 1.98 14.55 -15.47
N ASP A 301 3.17 14.05 -15.83
CA ASP A 301 3.64 12.72 -15.44
C ASP A 301 3.85 12.57 -13.91
N TRP A 302 3.83 13.66 -13.11
CA TRP A 302 4.03 13.63 -11.66
C TRP A 302 2.75 13.72 -10.84
N LEU A 303 1.81 14.56 -11.26
CA LEU A 303 0.51 14.70 -10.61
C LEU A 303 -0.57 14.87 -11.67
N ARG A 304 -1.50 13.92 -11.75
CA ARG A 304 -2.51 13.92 -12.80
C ARG A 304 -3.89 13.51 -12.29
N LEU A 305 -4.91 14.27 -12.67
CA LEU A 305 -6.30 13.86 -12.49
C LEU A 305 -6.61 12.68 -13.43
N ASN A 306 -7.01 11.54 -12.86
CA ASN A 306 -7.26 10.32 -13.63
C ASN A 306 -8.75 10.02 -13.85
N GLY A 307 -9.65 10.55 -13.00
CA GLY A 307 -11.08 10.35 -13.13
C GLY A 307 -11.86 10.52 -11.82
N ALA A 308 -13.02 9.87 -11.72
CA ALA A 308 -13.87 9.84 -10.53
C ALA A 308 -13.84 8.47 -9.83
N GLY A 309 -14.13 8.42 -8.55
CA GLY A 309 -14.22 7.20 -7.73
C GLY A 309 -13.44 7.29 -6.44
N GLU A 310 -13.38 6.26 -5.59
CA GLU A 310 -13.93 4.89 -5.81
C GLU A 310 -15.47 4.78 -5.60
N GLY A 311 -16.12 5.73 -4.96
CA GLY A 311 -17.58 5.77 -4.82
C GLY A 311 -18.16 6.88 -5.68
N LEU A 312 -19.16 6.57 -6.48
CA LEU A 312 -19.88 7.53 -7.33
C LEU A 312 -21.24 7.89 -6.76
N ALA A 313 -21.84 6.98 -6.00
CA ALA A 313 -23.09 7.17 -5.28
C ALA A 313 -22.96 6.48 -3.91
N TRP A 314 -23.12 7.22 -2.83
CA TRP A 314 -23.00 6.69 -1.46
C TRP A 314 -23.95 5.52 -1.18
N SER A 315 -25.12 5.53 -1.82
CA SER A 315 -26.12 4.47 -1.69
C SER A 315 -25.71 3.16 -2.34
N ALA A 316 -24.73 3.18 -3.25
CA ALA A 316 -24.28 2.02 -4.03
C ALA A 316 -22.96 1.43 -3.53
N ILE A 317 -22.36 1.98 -2.48
CA ILE A 317 -21.09 1.47 -1.91
C ILE A 317 -21.40 0.34 -0.93
N ASP A 318 -20.81 -0.82 -1.14
CA ASP A 318 -20.87 -1.97 -0.24
C ASP A 318 -19.65 -1.99 0.70
N PHE A 319 -19.86 -1.61 1.95
CA PHE A 319 -18.76 -1.64 2.92
C PHE A 319 -18.35 -3.08 3.27
N GLU A 320 -17.05 -3.35 3.19
CA GLU A 320 -16.50 -4.64 3.58
C GLU A 320 -16.34 -4.74 5.10
N ASN A 321 -17.13 -5.58 5.72
CA ASN A 321 -16.90 -6.10 7.06
C ASN A 321 -17.20 -7.60 7.06
N PHE A 322 -16.19 -8.41 6.80
CA PHE A 322 -16.40 -9.86 6.67
C PHE A 322 -16.72 -10.56 8.00
N ALA A 323 -16.66 -9.86 9.12
CA ALA A 323 -17.17 -10.37 10.40
C ALA A 323 -18.69 -10.26 10.51
N GLU A 324 -19.32 -9.37 9.74
CA GLU A 324 -20.76 -9.11 9.73
C GLU A 324 -21.41 -9.64 8.44
N PRO A 325 -22.75 -9.82 8.40
CA PRO A 325 -23.45 -10.09 7.16
C PRO A 325 -23.21 -8.98 6.13
N ARG A 326 -23.20 -9.36 4.85
CA ARG A 326 -23.17 -8.38 3.76
C ARG A 326 -24.28 -7.35 3.96
N PRO A 327 -23.98 -6.03 3.87
CA PRO A 327 -25.01 -5.01 3.94
C PRO A 327 -25.96 -5.09 2.73
N GLU A 328 -27.24 -4.87 2.97
CA GLU A 328 -28.21 -4.70 1.90
C GLU A 328 -28.14 -3.26 1.39
N LEU A 329 -28.03 -3.10 0.07
CA LEU A 329 -28.08 -1.80 -0.56
C LEU A 329 -29.54 -1.30 -0.65
N PRO A 330 -29.78 0.01 -0.49
CA PRO A 330 -31.14 0.57 -0.61
C PRO A 330 -31.65 0.45 -2.06
N GLU A 331 -32.95 0.36 -2.24
CA GLU A 331 -33.60 0.22 -3.55
C GLU A 331 -33.18 1.28 -4.57
N ARG A 332 -32.83 2.49 -4.12
CA ARG A 332 -32.37 3.58 -4.98
C ARG A 332 -30.93 3.42 -5.51
N ALA A 333 -30.12 2.50 -4.95
CA ALA A 333 -28.70 2.39 -5.26
C ALA A 333 -28.39 2.31 -6.76
N ALA A 334 -29.11 1.44 -7.48
CA ALA A 334 -28.92 1.29 -8.92
C ALA A 334 -29.30 2.58 -9.71
N ALA A 335 -30.34 3.29 -9.29
CA ALA A 335 -30.76 4.52 -9.95
C ALA A 335 -29.78 5.68 -9.70
N ASP A 336 -29.29 5.80 -8.46
CA ASP A 336 -28.31 6.83 -8.08
C ASP A 336 -26.98 6.58 -8.82
N LEU A 337 -26.53 5.33 -8.89
CA LEU A 337 -25.33 4.95 -9.65
C LEU A 337 -25.50 5.22 -11.15
N GLU A 338 -26.64 4.83 -11.74
CA GLU A 338 -26.93 5.08 -13.16
C GLU A 338 -26.83 6.57 -13.50
N ALA A 339 -27.40 7.42 -12.66
CA ALA A 339 -27.36 8.87 -12.87
C ALA A 339 -25.92 9.43 -12.84
N ALA A 340 -25.11 8.98 -11.88
CA ALA A 340 -23.72 9.39 -11.77
C ALA A 340 -22.86 8.90 -12.95
N VAL A 341 -22.98 7.61 -13.32
CA VAL A 341 -22.21 7.01 -14.42
C VAL A 341 -22.60 7.62 -15.78
N ARG A 342 -23.89 7.88 -16.04
CA ARG A 342 -24.32 8.58 -17.27
C ARG A 342 -23.67 9.95 -17.39
N LEU A 343 -23.70 10.74 -16.31
CA LEU A 343 -23.12 12.07 -16.30
C LEU A 343 -21.61 12.05 -16.57
N LEU A 344 -20.87 11.12 -15.95
CA LEU A 344 -19.43 10.93 -16.19
C LEU A 344 -19.16 10.48 -17.63
N ALA A 345 -19.92 9.52 -18.14
CA ALA A 345 -19.78 8.98 -19.49
C ALA A 345 -20.05 10.04 -20.57
N GLU A 346 -21.08 10.90 -20.39
CA GLU A 346 -21.40 12.03 -21.28
C GLU A 346 -20.23 13.01 -21.42
N HIS A 347 -19.41 13.15 -20.37
CA HIS A 347 -18.23 14.02 -20.34
C HIS A 347 -16.91 13.28 -20.63
N GLY A 348 -16.94 11.97 -20.93
CA GLY A 348 -15.76 11.17 -21.22
C GLY A 348 -14.84 10.93 -20.01
N TRP A 349 -15.39 10.95 -18.78
CA TRP A 349 -14.63 10.78 -17.55
C TRP A 349 -14.42 9.30 -17.21
N PRO A 350 -13.16 8.84 -17.09
CA PRO A 350 -12.86 7.54 -16.48
C PRO A 350 -13.35 7.49 -15.04
N PHE A 351 -13.70 6.29 -14.58
CA PHE A 351 -14.15 6.12 -13.20
C PHE A 351 -13.78 4.75 -12.63
N ARG A 352 -13.83 4.65 -11.31
CA ARG A 352 -13.65 3.41 -10.57
C ARG A 352 -14.71 3.25 -9.49
N LEU A 353 -15.02 2.01 -9.14
CA LEU A 353 -16.07 1.67 -8.17
C LEU A 353 -15.55 0.67 -7.14
N HIS A 354 -15.78 1.01 -5.88
CA HIS A 354 -15.69 0.08 -4.76
C HIS A 354 -16.80 -0.98 -4.90
N ALA A 355 -16.43 -2.22 -5.09
CA ALA A 355 -17.37 -3.33 -5.30
C ALA A 355 -16.78 -4.63 -4.72
N THR A 356 -17.14 -4.96 -3.50
CA THR A 356 -16.63 -6.10 -2.74
C THR A 356 -17.40 -7.38 -3.04
N TYR A 357 -18.74 -7.28 -3.04
CA TYR A 357 -19.65 -8.43 -3.11
C TYR A 357 -20.21 -8.62 -4.51
N ASP A 358 -20.33 -9.88 -4.95
CA ASP A 358 -20.85 -10.20 -6.31
C ASP A 358 -22.24 -9.65 -6.58
N GLU A 359 -23.07 -9.53 -5.54
CA GLU A 359 -24.41 -8.95 -5.67
C GLU A 359 -24.36 -7.44 -6.04
N THR A 360 -23.43 -6.70 -5.45
CA THR A 360 -23.16 -5.30 -5.82
C THR A 360 -22.58 -5.22 -7.22
N ILE A 361 -21.60 -6.07 -7.53
CA ILE A 361 -20.98 -6.14 -8.87
C ILE A 361 -22.04 -6.44 -9.93
N ARG A 362 -22.99 -7.36 -9.67
CA ARG A 362 -24.08 -7.65 -10.59
C ARG A 362 -25.00 -6.47 -10.81
N MET A 363 -25.29 -5.71 -9.77
CA MET A 363 -26.07 -4.47 -9.88
C MET A 363 -25.33 -3.44 -10.73
N ASP A 364 -24.05 -3.22 -10.47
CA ASP A 364 -23.20 -2.27 -11.22
C ASP A 364 -23.14 -2.65 -12.70
N LEU A 365 -22.90 -3.93 -13.01
CA LEU A 365 -22.84 -4.45 -14.37
C LEU A 365 -24.20 -4.32 -15.09
N ALA A 366 -25.32 -4.53 -14.37
CA ALA A 366 -26.65 -4.31 -14.95
C ALA A 366 -26.90 -2.84 -15.29
N VAL A 367 -26.40 -1.90 -14.47
CA VAL A 367 -26.42 -0.47 -14.77
C VAL A 367 -25.58 -0.17 -16.02
N PHE A 368 -24.37 -0.73 -16.12
CA PHE A 368 -23.49 -0.50 -17.27
C PHE A 368 -24.07 -1.07 -18.57
N GLU A 369 -24.65 -2.27 -18.54
CA GLU A 369 -25.35 -2.88 -19.67
C GLU A 369 -26.53 -2.03 -20.14
N LYS A 370 -27.29 -1.46 -19.20
CA LYS A 370 -28.42 -0.55 -19.50
C LYS A 370 -27.96 0.76 -20.13
N ILE A 371 -26.81 1.30 -19.73
CA ILE A 371 -26.21 2.50 -20.33
C ILE A 371 -25.71 2.17 -21.74
N GLY A 372 -25.20 0.96 -21.96
CA GLY A 372 -24.62 0.51 -23.21
C GLY A 372 -23.14 0.86 -23.33
N ALA A 373 -22.59 0.84 -24.56
CA ALA A 373 -21.21 1.17 -24.79
C ALA A 373 -20.90 2.61 -24.33
N PHE A 374 -19.87 2.76 -23.51
CA PHE A 374 -19.41 4.07 -23.07
C PHE A 374 -18.82 4.87 -24.24
N PRO A 375 -19.31 6.10 -24.50
CA PRO A 375 -18.80 6.94 -25.57
C PRO A 375 -17.29 7.16 -25.45
N GLY A 376 -16.57 7.09 -26.58
CA GLY A 376 -15.13 7.39 -26.60
C GLY A 376 -14.22 6.40 -25.89
N GLY A 377 -14.73 5.21 -25.49
CA GLY A 377 -13.93 4.20 -24.80
C GLY A 377 -13.55 4.60 -23.37
N VAL A 378 -14.47 5.19 -22.64
CA VAL A 378 -14.28 5.56 -21.23
C VAL A 378 -13.81 4.34 -20.44
N ARG A 379 -12.63 4.45 -19.78
CA ARG A 379 -12.10 3.41 -18.91
C ARG A 379 -12.86 3.36 -17.60
N TRP A 380 -13.15 2.16 -17.13
CA TRP A 380 -13.73 1.93 -15.83
C TRP A 380 -13.11 0.73 -15.13
N ILE A 381 -13.08 0.77 -13.81
CA ILE A 381 -12.39 -0.19 -12.96
C ILE A 381 -13.31 -0.60 -11.82
N LEU A 382 -13.41 -1.90 -11.55
CA LEU A 382 -13.93 -2.40 -10.28
C LEU A 382 -12.77 -2.59 -9.30
N ASP A 383 -12.92 -2.05 -8.12
CA ASP A 383 -11.98 -2.24 -7.03
C ASP A 383 -12.42 -3.39 -6.14
N HIS A 384 -11.43 -4.13 -5.61
CA HIS A 384 -11.59 -5.18 -4.61
C HIS A 384 -12.06 -6.51 -5.17
N ALA A 385 -13.33 -6.62 -5.53
CA ALA A 385 -13.93 -7.80 -6.19
C ALA A 385 -13.70 -9.13 -5.44
N GLU A 386 -13.71 -9.12 -4.08
CA GLU A 386 -13.37 -10.31 -3.29
C GLU A 386 -14.29 -11.49 -3.58
N THR A 387 -15.58 -11.24 -3.78
CA THR A 387 -16.53 -12.34 -3.96
C THR A 387 -17.08 -12.46 -5.39
N ILE A 388 -16.43 -11.81 -6.35
CA ILE A 388 -16.87 -11.80 -7.75
C ILE A 388 -17.03 -13.22 -8.31
N SER A 389 -18.16 -13.49 -8.96
CA SER A 389 -18.44 -14.77 -9.58
C SER A 389 -17.77 -14.91 -10.95
N PRO A 390 -17.55 -16.14 -11.44
CA PRO A 390 -17.08 -16.37 -12.80
C PRO A 390 -17.95 -15.70 -13.88
N GLU A 391 -19.27 -15.68 -13.67
CA GLU A 391 -20.22 -15.02 -14.57
C GLU A 391 -20.02 -13.51 -14.60
N SER A 392 -19.84 -12.88 -13.42
CA SER A 392 -19.57 -11.44 -13.34
C SER A 392 -18.22 -11.09 -13.96
N ILE A 393 -17.18 -11.93 -13.80
CA ILE A 393 -15.89 -11.75 -14.48
C ILE A 393 -16.06 -11.75 -16.01
N ASP A 394 -16.84 -12.68 -16.56
CA ASP A 394 -17.12 -12.76 -18.00
C ASP A 394 -17.85 -11.50 -18.50
N ARG A 395 -18.79 -10.94 -17.70
CA ARG A 395 -19.49 -9.68 -18.01
C ARG A 395 -18.54 -8.48 -17.97
N VAL A 396 -17.64 -8.39 -16.96
CA VAL A 396 -16.60 -7.34 -16.90
C VAL A 396 -15.76 -7.37 -18.18
N ALA A 397 -15.31 -8.55 -18.60
CA ALA A 397 -14.54 -8.72 -19.83
C ALA A 397 -15.31 -8.29 -21.08
N ALA A 398 -16.59 -8.68 -21.19
CA ALA A 398 -17.45 -8.33 -22.32
C ALA A 398 -17.72 -6.82 -22.42
N LEU A 399 -17.76 -6.12 -21.29
CA LEU A 399 -17.97 -4.67 -21.21
C LEU A 399 -16.67 -3.85 -21.27
N GLY A 400 -15.50 -4.52 -21.40
CA GLY A 400 -14.20 -3.83 -21.51
C GLY A 400 -13.72 -3.18 -20.21
N GLY A 401 -14.14 -3.70 -19.06
CA GLY A 401 -13.70 -3.23 -17.75
C GLY A 401 -12.36 -3.80 -17.30
N ALA A 402 -11.80 -3.23 -16.24
CA ALA A 402 -10.61 -3.72 -15.56
C ALA A 402 -10.91 -3.94 -14.07
N ILE A 403 -10.03 -4.68 -13.38
CA ILE A 403 -10.16 -4.95 -11.94
C ILE A 403 -8.88 -4.55 -11.23
N SER A 404 -9.02 -3.89 -10.08
CA SER A 404 -7.91 -3.61 -9.16
C SER A 404 -8.15 -4.39 -7.88
N VAL A 405 -7.27 -5.34 -7.55
CA VAL A 405 -7.36 -6.18 -6.34
C VAL A 405 -6.47 -5.67 -5.22
N GLN A 406 -6.90 -5.82 -3.97
CA GLN A 406 -6.15 -5.41 -2.79
C GLN A 406 -6.00 -6.58 -1.82
N HIS A 407 -4.95 -6.56 -1.02
CA HIS A 407 -4.61 -7.68 -0.13
C HIS A 407 -5.38 -7.65 1.21
N ARG A 408 -6.63 -7.14 1.20
CA ARG A 408 -7.48 -7.08 2.40
C ARG A 408 -7.71 -8.46 3.02
N MET A 409 -7.78 -9.50 2.18
CA MET A 409 -7.91 -10.89 2.64
C MET A 409 -6.68 -11.40 3.43
N ALA A 410 -5.52 -10.76 3.30
CA ALA A 410 -4.38 -11.03 4.18
C ALA A 410 -4.69 -10.66 5.64
N TYR A 411 -5.58 -9.69 5.87
CA TYR A 411 -5.96 -9.17 7.19
C TYR A 411 -7.31 -9.68 7.68
N GLN A 412 -8.24 -9.94 6.78
CA GLN A 412 -9.63 -10.31 7.09
C GLN A 412 -9.99 -11.74 6.68
N GLY A 413 -9.07 -12.48 6.07
CA GLY A 413 -9.33 -13.81 5.50
C GLY A 413 -9.78 -14.85 6.52
N ARG A 414 -9.40 -14.72 7.80
CA ARG A 414 -9.94 -15.60 8.86
C ARG A 414 -11.43 -15.33 9.10
N ALA A 415 -11.82 -14.08 9.31
CA ALA A 415 -13.22 -13.69 9.51
C ALA A 415 -14.07 -14.09 8.28
N PHE A 416 -13.54 -13.87 7.07
CA PHE A 416 -14.18 -14.31 5.85
C PHE A 416 -14.36 -15.85 5.82
N THR A 417 -13.32 -16.61 6.17
CA THR A 417 -13.37 -18.09 6.19
C THR A 417 -14.38 -18.61 7.20
N GLU A 418 -14.45 -18.00 8.39
CA GLU A 418 -15.39 -18.36 9.45
C GLU A 418 -16.84 -18.10 9.03
N ARG A 419 -17.10 -17.05 8.27
CA ARG A 419 -18.45 -16.69 7.80
C ARG A 419 -18.87 -17.40 6.52
N TYR A 420 -18.00 -17.40 5.51
CA TYR A 420 -18.35 -17.85 4.15
C TYR A 420 -17.82 -19.23 3.78
N GLY A 421 -16.98 -19.81 4.64
CA GLY A 421 -16.38 -21.12 4.46
C GLY A 421 -15.08 -21.12 3.65
N ARG A 422 -14.31 -22.19 3.78
CA ARG A 422 -12.98 -22.34 3.14
C ARG A 422 -13.03 -22.34 1.63
N GLU A 423 -14.06 -22.94 1.05
CA GLU A 423 -14.22 -23.03 -0.40
C GLU A 423 -14.31 -21.64 -1.05
N ARG A 424 -15.16 -20.77 -0.50
CA ARG A 424 -15.26 -19.38 -0.98
C ARG A 424 -13.98 -18.59 -0.69
N ALA A 425 -13.39 -18.75 0.47
CA ALA A 425 -12.16 -18.05 0.85
C ALA A 425 -10.97 -18.40 -0.08
N ALA A 426 -10.94 -19.61 -0.64
CA ALA A 426 -9.90 -20.04 -1.56
C ALA A 426 -9.88 -19.25 -2.89
N HIS A 427 -10.96 -18.55 -3.20
CA HIS A 427 -11.14 -17.78 -4.44
C HIS A 427 -11.63 -16.33 -4.16
N ALA A 428 -11.26 -15.75 -3.06
CA ALA A 428 -11.68 -14.41 -2.67
C ALA A 428 -10.48 -13.45 -2.51
N PRO A 429 -10.14 -12.67 -3.58
CA PRO A 429 -10.65 -12.68 -4.94
C PRO A 429 -10.03 -13.78 -5.81
N PRO A 430 -10.70 -14.20 -6.91
CA PRO A 430 -10.22 -15.25 -7.82
C PRO A 430 -9.25 -14.68 -8.87
N VAL A 431 -8.10 -14.14 -8.45
CA VAL A 431 -7.17 -13.38 -9.30
C VAL A 431 -6.72 -14.16 -10.52
N LYS A 432 -6.37 -15.44 -10.33
CA LYS A 432 -5.94 -16.30 -11.44
C LYS A 432 -7.05 -16.54 -12.46
N GLY A 433 -8.30 -16.65 -11.98
CA GLY A 433 -9.49 -16.77 -12.82
C GLY A 433 -9.76 -15.51 -13.65
N MET A 434 -9.54 -14.32 -13.09
CA MET A 434 -9.65 -13.04 -13.80
C MET A 434 -8.60 -12.94 -14.92
N LEU A 435 -7.32 -13.25 -14.59
CA LEU A 435 -6.22 -13.22 -15.56
C LEU A 435 -6.42 -14.22 -16.70
N ALA A 436 -6.94 -15.42 -16.40
CA ALA A 436 -7.22 -16.45 -17.41
C ALA A 436 -8.28 -16.02 -18.44
N ARG A 437 -9.11 -15.03 -18.13
CA ARG A 437 -10.09 -14.44 -19.04
C ARG A 437 -9.56 -13.22 -19.81
N GLY A 438 -8.27 -12.92 -19.67
CA GLY A 438 -7.61 -11.82 -20.37
C GLY A 438 -7.96 -10.43 -19.82
N LEU A 439 -8.53 -10.34 -18.61
CA LEU A 439 -8.78 -9.05 -17.96
C LEU A 439 -7.47 -8.34 -17.61
N THR A 440 -7.45 -7.03 -17.74
CA THR A 440 -6.46 -6.21 -17.06
C THR A 440 -6.76 -6.26 -15.56
N VAL A 441 -5.84 -6.86 -14.81
CA VAL A 441 -5.89 -6.92 -13.34
C VAL A 441 -4.62 -6.28 -12.80
N ALA A 442 -4.77 -5.25 -11.98
CA ALA A 442 -3.67 -4.66 -11.23
C ALA A 442 -3.85 -4.89 -9.73
N ALA A 443 -2.78 -4.73 -8.97
CA ALA A 443 -2.84 -4.86 -7.52
C ALA A 443 -2.44 -3.57 -6.81
N GLY A 444 -3.12 -3.31 -5.70
CA GLY A 444 -2.86 -2.18 -4.82
C GLY A 444 -2.96 -2.58 -3.35
N THR A 445 -2.68 -1.63 -2.46
CA THR A 445 -2.68 -1.90 -1.02
C THR A 445 -4.00 -1.57 -0.35
N ASP A 446 -4.74 -0.58 -0.80
CA ASP A 446 -5.89 0.00 -0.10
C ASP A 446 -5.51 0.55 1.29
N ALA A 447 -4.23 0.92 1.42
CA ALA A 447 -3.72 1.47 2.67
C ALA A 447 -4.22 2.93 2.88
N PRO A 448 -4.26 3.38 4.14
CA PRO A 448 -3.58 2.85 5.33
C PRO A 448 -4.47 2.12 6.34
N ARG A 449 -5.77 1.95 6.10
CA ARG A 449 -6.70 1.54 7.16
C ARG A 449 -7.03 0.06 7.17
N VAL A 450 -7.28 -0.52 6.01
CA VAL A 450 -7.70 -1.93 5.87
C VAL A 450 -6.52 -2.88 5.66
N SER A 451 -5.37 -2.33 5.32
CA SER A 451 -4.12 -3.07 5.10
C SER A 451 -2.90 -2.16 5.23
N THR A 452 -1.71 -2.74 5.24
CA THR A 452 -0.46 -1.98 5.22
C THR A 452 -0.16 -1.40 3.83
N TYR A 453 0.57 -0.28 3.80
CA TYR A 453 1.10 0.30 2.56
C TYR A 453 2.40 -0.40 2.06
N ASN A 454 2.85 -1.47 2.73
CA ASN A 454 3.97 -2.27 2.25
C ASN A 454 3.52 -3.19 1.10
N PRO A 455 3.89 -2.91 -0.17
CA PRO A 455 3.47 -3.70 -1.33
C PRO A 455 4.05 -5.12 -1.30
N TRP A 456 5.15 -5.33 -0.58
CA TRP A 456 5.76 -6.66 -0.46
C TRP A 456 4.92 -7.62 0.37
N THR A 457 4.11 -7.11 1.32
CA THR A 457 3.10 -7.93 2.00
C THR A 457 2.02 -8.39 1.04
N ALA A 458 1.60 -7.54 0.11
CA ALA A 458 0.63 -7.91 -0.93
C ALA A 458 1.23 -8.89 -1.93
N LEU A 459 2.48 -8.68 -2.35
CA LEU A 459 3.19 -9.62 -3.24
C LEU A 459 3.41 -10.99 -2.56
N GLU A 460 3.74 -11.03 -1.26
CA GLU A 460 3.79 -12.27 -0.50
C GLU A 460 2.43 -12.97 -0.47
N TRP A 461 1.35 -12.21 -0.22
CA TRP A 461 0.00 -12.74 -0.21
C TRP A 461 -0.41 -13.34 -1.57
N LEU A 462 -0.13 -12.67 -2.69
CA LEU A 462 -0.42 -13.18 -4.04
C LEU A 462 0.33 -14.48 -4.37
N VAL A 463 1.57 -14.62 -3.85
CA VAL A 463 2.43 -15.78 -4.12
C VAL A 463 2.15 -16.93 -3.15
N ARG A 464 1.84 -16.65 -1.87
CA ARG A 464 1.68 -17.68 -0.82
C ARG A 464 0.23 -17.96 -0.45
N GLY A 465 -0.69 -17.02 -0.69
CA GLY A 465 -2.10 -17.16 -0.34
C GLY A 465 -2.38 -17.28 1.16
N ARG A 466 -1.59 -16.57 2.01
CA ARG A 466 -1.72 -16.64 3.48
C ARG A 466 -2.11 -15.32 4.09
N THR A 467 -2.87 -15.40 5.21
CA THR A 467 -3.11 -14.23 6.05
C THR A 467 -1.86 -13.85 6.84
N VAL A 468 -1.82 -12.63 7.37
CA VAL A 468 -0.76 -12.15 8.28
C VAL A 468 -0.67 -12.98 9.57
N GLY A 469 -1.75 -13.66 9.94
CA GLY A 469 -1.81 -14.63 11.05
C GLY A 469 -1.43 -16.06 10.66
N GLY A 470 -1.03 -16.30 9.38
CA GLY A 470 -0.53 -17.58 8.90
C GLY A 470 -1.58 -18.57 8.39
N LEU A 471 -2.89 -18.20 8.38
CA LEU A 471 -3.94 -19.06 7.81
C LEU A 471 -3.75 -19.20 6.31
N GLN A 472 -3.69 -20.45 5.79
CA GLN A 472 -3.68 -20.71 4.35
C GLN A 472 -5.09 -20.47 3.79
N LEU A 473 -5.20 -19.52 2.84
CA LEU A 473 -6.44 -19.22 2.13
C LEU A 473 -6.47 -19.91 0.77
N TYR A 474 -5.44 -19.68 -0.07
CA TYR A 474 -5.43 -20.09 -1.47
C TYR A 474 -4.66 -21.38 -1.71
N GLY A 475 -5.18 -22.20 -2.63
CA GLY A 475 -4.49 -23.33 -3.21
C GLY A 475 -3.75 -22.93 -4.50
N PRO A 476 -3.06 -23.92 -5.15
CA PRO A 476 -2.29 -23.69 -6.38
C PRO A 476 -3.12 -23.12 -7.55
N ASP A 477 -4.41 -23.29 -7.51
CA ASP A 477 -5.39 -22.83 -8.50
C ASP A 477 -5.66 -21.31 -8.42
N ASN A 478 -5.28 -20.65 -7.31
CA ASN A 478 -5.39 -19.18 -7.14
C ASN A 478 -4.07 -18.52 -6.73
N LEU A 479 -2.95 -19.26 -6.61
CA LEU A 479 -1.62 -18.69 -6.36
C LEU A 479 -1.00 -18.20 -7.66
N LEU A 480 -0.31 -17.05 -7.61
CA LEU A 480 0.44 -16.51 -8.73
C LEU A 480 1.93 -16.89 -8.63
N ASP A 481 2.58 -17.02 -9.78
CA ASP A 481 4.03 -16.96 -9.83
C ASP A 481 4.53 -15.52 -9.58
N ARG A 482 5.82 -15.40 -9.24
CA ARG A 482 6.40 -14.13 -8.82
C ARG A 482 6.42 -13.07 -9.91
N GLU A 483 6.68 -13.43 -11.15
CA GLU A 483 6.71 -12.49 -12.27
C GLU A 483 5.31 -11.99 -12.59
N THR A 484 4.31 -12.87 -12.58
CA THR A 484 2.90 -12.48 -12.73
C THR A 484 2.46 -11.55 -11.61
N ALA A 485 2.78 -11.87 -10.34
CA ALA A 485 2.45 -11.01 -9.21
C ALA A 485 3.13 -9.63 -9.32
N LEU A 486 4.42 -9.58 -9.70
CA LEU A 486 5.15 -8.33 -9.90
C LEU A 486 4.55 -7.49 -11.03
N ARG A 487 4.08 -8.13 -12.12
CA ARG A 487 3.41 -7.42 -13.22
C ARG A 487 2.15 -6.70 -12.76
N LEU A 488 1.41 -7.24 -11.77
CA LEU A 488 0.23 -6.56 -11.21
C LEU A 488 0.61 -5.25 -10.48
N TYR A 489 1.83 -5.15 -9.94
CA TYR A 489 2.38 -3.96 -9.27
C TYR A 489 3.28 -3.10 -10.17
N THR A 490 3.35 -3.37 -11.48
CA THR A 490 4.15 -2.60 -12.43
C THR A 490 3.32 -2.23 -13.65
N ARG A 491 3.45 -2.98 -14.76
CA ARG A 491 2.78 -2.71 -16.03
C ARG A 491 1.27 -2.62 -15.90
N ALA A 492 0.62 -3.51 -15.15
CA ALA A 492 -0.83 -3.51 -15.03
C ALA A 492 -1.37 -2.23 -14.36
N GLY A 493 -0.66 -1.67 -13.36
CA GLY A 493 -1.00 -0.36 -12.80
C GLY A 493 -0.96 0.76 -13.84
N ALA A 494 0.04 0.75 -14.73
CA ALA A 494 0.11 1.71 -15.84
C ALA A 494 -1.00 1.49 -16.89
N GLU A 495 -1.45 0.26 -17.10
CA GLU A 495 -2.61 -0.04 -17.96
C GLU A 495 -3.89 0.58 -17.42
N LEU A 496 -4.12 0.52 -16.10
CA LEU A 496 -5.29 1.13 -15.47
C LEU A 496 -5.37 2.65 -15.64
N THR A 497 -4.21 3.33 -15.67
CA THR A 497 -4.15 4.79 -15.87
C THR A 497 -4.04 5.20 -17.33
N GLY A 498 -3.90 4.23 -18.26
CA GLY A 498 -3.71 4.51 -19.68
C GLY A 498 -2.31 4.99 -20.04
N GLU A 499 -1.29 4.60 -19.25
CA GLU A 499 0.11 5.02 -19.40
C GLU A 499 1.05 3.86 -19.79
N ALA A 500 0.52 2.69 -20.15
CA ALA A 500 1.30 1.48 -20.41
C ALA A 500 2.22 1.57 -21.65
N ASP A 501 2.05 2.58 -22.49
CA ASP A 501 2.91 2.88 -23.65
C ASP A 501 4.24 3.52 -23.26
N HIS A 502 4.34 4.07 -22.04
CA HIS A 502 5.55 4.77 -21.57
C HIS A 502 5.90 4.57 -20.09
N LYS A 503 5.18 3.68 -19.36
CA LYS A 503 5.34 3.48 -17.92
C LYS A 503 5.18 2.00 -17.52
N GLY A 504 5.78 1.58 -16.41
CA GLY A 504 5.63 0.25 -15.83
C GLY A 504 6.60 -0.81 -16.34
N MET A 505 7.58 -0.43 -17.17
CA MET A 505 8.65 -1.29 -17.67
C MET A 505 9.98 -0.52 -17.78
N LEU A 506 11.09 -1.24 -17.79
CA LEU A 506 12.40 -0.70 -18.16
C LEU A 506 12.66 -1.01 -19.65
N ALA A 507 12.15 -0.14 -20.51
CA ALA A 507 12.30 -0.23 -21.96
C ALA A 507 12.65 1.15 -22.55
N GLU A 508 13.35 1.17 -23.68
CA GLU A 508 13.78 2.42 -24.32
C GLU A 508 12.59 3.37 -24.57
N GLY A 509 12.73 4.63 -24.17
CA GLY A 509 11.69 5.66 -24.22
C GLY A 509 10.72 5.69 -23.04
N TYR A 510 10.68 4.66 -22.21
CA TYR A 510 9.84 4.61 -21.01
C TYR A 510 10.36 5.54 -19.91
N LEU A 511 9.48 5.95 -19.00
CA LEU A 511 9.85 6.70 -17.80
C LEU A 511 10.88 5.90 -17.00
N ALA A 512 11.93 6.57 -16.55
CA ALA A 512 13.03 5.93 -15.81
C ALA A 512 12.69 5.79 -14.34
N ASP A 513 11.81 4.85 -14.05
CA ASP A 513 11.32 4.52 -12.73
C ASP A 513 11.79 3.10 -12.37
N LEU A 514 12.65 2.96 -11.35
CA LEU A 514 13.22 1.67 -10.94
C LEU A 514 13.54 1.60 -9.45
N ALA A 515 13.64 0.37 -8.95
CA ALA A 515 14.08 0.07 -7.59
C ALA A 515 15.19 -0.99 -7.58
N VAL A 516 16.25 -0.73 -6.83
CA VAL A 516 17.28 -1.70 -6.45
C VAL A 516 16.89 -2.29 -5.10
N LEU A 517 16.72 -3.60 -5.01
CA LEU A 517 16.13 -4.26 -3.85
C LEU A 517 17.18 -4.72 -2.83
N SER A 518 16.78 -4.77 -1.55
CA SER A 518 17.60 -5.35 -0.48
C SER A 518 17.89 -6.84 -0.71
N ASP A 519 16.91 -7.56 -1.26
CA ASP A 519 16.97 -9.00 -1.54
C ASP A 519 16.45 -9.31 -2.95
N ASP A 520 16.80 -10.50 -3.47
CA ASP A 520 16.30 -10.93 -4.77
C ASP A 520 14.87 -11.46 -4.66
N TYR A 521 13.89 -10.63 -4.97
CA TYR A 521 12.47 -11.02 -4.97
C TYR A 521 12.19 -12.31 -5.74
N LEU A 522 12.89 -12.57 -6.85
CA LEU A 522 12.67 -13.77 -7.67
C LEU A 522 13.29 -15.03 -7.03
N ALA A 523 14.15 -14.90 -6.01
CA ALA A 523 14.90 -16.01 -5.42
C ALA A 523 14.73 -16.17 -3.90
N VAL A 524 14.45 -15.08 -3.16
CA VAL A 524 14.28 -15.11 -1.70
C VAL A 524 13.21 -16.13 -1.29
N PRO A 525 13.29 -16.80 -0.10
CA PRO A 525 12.20 -17.60 0.42
C PRO A 525 10.88 -16.83 0.39
N ALA A 526 9.78 -17.48 0.01
CA ALA A 526 8.51 -16.78 -0.20
C ALA A 526 7.97 -16.11 1.07
N GLU A 527 8.30 -16.66 2.25
CA GLU A 527 7.98 -16.11 3.58
C GLU A 527 8.77 -14.87 3.98
N ASP A 528 9.81 -14.53 3.24
CA ASP A 528 10.62 -13.35 3.48
C ASP A 528 10.35 -12.23 2.48
N ILE A 529 9.41 -12.43 1.53
CA ILE A 529 9.04 -11.41 0.53
C ILE A 529 8.58 -10.10 1.19
N SER A 530 7.74 -10.16 2.22
CA SER A 530 7.22 -8.97 2.92
C SER A 530 8.30 -8.13 3.62
N ARG A 531 9.52 -8.66 3.72
CA ARG A 531 10.67 -7.99 4.34
C ARG A 531 11.54 -7.22 3.36
N ILE A 532 11.30 -7.40 2.06
CA ILE A 532 12.05 -6.70 1.01
C ILE A 532 11.80 -5.19 1.13
N GLU A 533 12.88 -4.44 0.96
CA GLU A 533 12.87 -2.99 0.82
C GLU A 533 13.67 -2.60 -0.43
N SER A 534 13.51 -1.38 -0.87
CA SER A 534 14.45 -0.80 -1.81
C SER A 534 15.66 -0.24 -1.06
N VAL A 535 16.85 -0.43 -1.59
CA VAL A 535 18.06 0.25 -1.12
C VAL A 535 18.41 1.46 -1.98
N LEU A 536 17.84 1.52 -3.20
CA LEU A 536 17.89 2.69 -4.07
C LEU A 536 16.62 2.75 -4.91
N THR A 537 15.91 3.87 -4.87
CA THR A 537 14.74 4.11 -5.75
C THR A 537 15.00 5.32 -6.63
N VAL A 538 14.72 5.14 -7.92
CA VAL A 538 14.83 6.19 -8.95
C VAL A 538 13.44 6.43 -9.52
N THR A 539 13.00 7.69 -9.52
CA THR A 539 11.76 8.14 -10.17
C THR A 539 12.09 9.26 -11.16
N GLY A 540 11.74 9.08 -12.42
CA GLY A 540 12.04 10.05 -13.48
C GLY A 540 13.54 10.35 -13.58
N GLY A 541 14.40 9.34 -13.45
CA GLY A 541 15.85 9.49 -13.48
C GLY A 541 16.47 10.15 -12.23
N LYS A 542 15.66 10.58 -11.25
CA LYS A 542 16.13 11.16 -9.98
C LYS A 542 16.21 10.09 -8.92
N ILE A 543 17.34 10.02 -8.19
CA ILE A 543 17.45 9.16 -7.00
C ILE A 543 16.63 9.81 -5.89
N VAL A 544 15.47 9.22 -5.55
CA VAL A 544 14.52 9.74 -4.57
C VAL A 544 14.63 9.06 -3.20
N TYR A 545 15.23 7.86 -3.16
CA TYR A 545 15.53 7.12 -1.94
C TYR A 545 16.88 6.41 -2.07
N ALA A 546 17.66 6.41 -1.01
CA ALA A 546 18.95 5.73 -0.93
C ALA A 546 19.25 5.32 0.52
N ALA A 547 19.63 4.07 0.71
CA ALA A 547 19.95 3.49 2.01
C ALA A 547 21.15 2.51 1.89
N ALA A 548 21.64 2.03 3.02
CA ALA A 548 22.77 1.11 3.10
C ALA A 548 24.01 1.67 2.34
N GLU A 549 24.59 0.89 1.44
CA GLU A 549 25.75 1.28 0.63
C GLU A 549 25.52 2.48 -0.31
N TYR A 550 24.26 2.85 -0.53
CA TYR A 550 23.86 4.00 -1.37
C TYR A 550 23.53 5.25 -0.55
N GLU A 551 23.64 5.20 0.79
CA GLU A 551 23.37 6.35 1.65
C GLU A 551 24.11 7.61 1.17
N GLY A 552 23.41 8.75 1.18
CA GLY A 552 23.94 10.02 0.65
C GLY A 552 23.80 10.23 -0.85
N LEU A 553 23.29 9.25 -1.63
CA LEU A 553 23.01 9.43 -3.06
C LEU A 553 21.70 10.18 -3.31
N ALA A 554 20.73 10.09 -2.41
CA ALA A 554 19.48 10.87 -2.47
C ALA A 554 19.61 12.19 -1.69
N THR A 555 18.77 13.17 -2.03
CA THR A 555 18.67 14.42 -1.27
C THR A 555 18.04 14.11 0.11
N PRO A 556 18.68 14.48 1.22
CA PRO A 556 18.10 14.28 2.56
C PRO A 556 16.76 15.00 2.71
N LEU A 557 15.82 14.37 3.40
CA LEU A 557 14.59 15.02 3.82
C LEU A 557 14.86 16.03 4.95
N PRO A 558 14.00 17.07 5.10
CA PRO A 558 13.96 17.87 6.29
C PRO A 558 13.75 17.01 7.55
N PRO A 559 14.23 17.45 8.73
CA PRO A 559 13.93 16.77 9.99
C PRO A 559 12.42 16.62 10.20
N ILE A 560 12.02 15.50 10.81
CA ILE A 560 10.59 15.26 11.10
C ILE A 560 10.12 16.24 12.18
N GLU A 561 9.08 16.98 11.87
CA GLU A 561 8.38 17.87 12.79
C GLU A 561 6.88 17.50 12.85
N PRO A 562 6.28 17.47 14.04
CA PRO A 562 6.87 17.84 15.33
C PRO A 562 7.84 16.77 15.87
N ALA A 563 8.81 17.17 16.69
CA ALA A 563 9.84 16.27 17.26
C ALA A 563 9.27 15.11 18.11
N TRP A 564 8.04 15.22 18.60
CA TRP A 564 7.33 14.16 19.30
C TRP A 564 6.60 13.20 18.33
N SER A 565 6.69 13.40 17.01
CA SER A 565 6.07 12.53 16.01
C SER A 565 6.37 11.04 16.27
N PRO A 566 5.36 10.15 16.22
CA PRO A 566 5.59 8.71 16.31
C PRO A 566 6.59 8.21 15.26
N VAL A 567 6.54 8.77 14.06
CA VAL A 567 7.43 8.39 12.95
C VAL A 567 8.89 8.73 13.27
N ALA A 568 9.15 9.88 13.92
CA ALA A 568 10.50 10.26 14.33
C ALA A 568 11.11 9.29 15.37
N ARG A 569 10.28 8.67 16.20
CA ARG A 569 10.72 7.82 17.30
C ARG A 569 10.71 6.33 16.99
N HIS A 570 9.64 5.85 16.38
CA HIS A 570 9.38 4.42 16.17
C HIS A 570 9.56 4.01 14.71
N GLY A 571 9.79 4.98 13.81
CA GLY A 571 9.61 4.77 12.38
C GLY A 571 8.12 4.59 12.05
N ALA A 572 7.84 4.12 10.85
CA ALA A 572 6.48 3.89 10.41
C ALA A 572 6.14 2.39 10.37
N TYR A 573 6.47 1.70 9.30
CA TYR A 573 6.30 0.25 9.21
C TYR A 573 7.32 -0.46 10.09
N GLN A 574 6.86 -1.36 10.96
CA GLN A 574 7.72 -2.17 11.83
C GLN A 574 8.15 -3.44 11.08
N GLN A 575 9.44 -3.59 10.86
CA GLN A 575 9.93 -4.81 10.24
C GLN A 575 9.71 -6.02 11.14
N SER A 576 9.09 -7.06 10.56
CA SER A 576 9.04 -8.35 11.22
C SER A 576 10.44 -8.94 11.34
N PRO A 577 10.79 -9.59 12.47
CA PRO A 577 12.05 -10.32 12.57
C PRO A 577 12.13 -11.39 11.46
N PRO A 578 13.35 -11.82 11.07
CA PRO A 578 13.55 -12.88 10.08
C PRO A 578 12.70 -14.11 10.37
N SER A 579 12.24 -14.80 9.30
CA SER A 579 11.61 -16.10 9.42
C SER A 579 12.53 -17.07 10.20
N GLY A 580 11.97 -18.12 10.80
CA GLY A 580 12.76 -19.12 11.51
C GLY A 580 13.90 -19.71 10.66
N ALA A 581 13.71 -19.83 9.33
CA ALA A 581 14.74 -20.27 8.39
C ALA A 581 15.84 -19.22 8.21
N ALA A 582 15.50 -17.93 8.09
CA ALA A 582 16.47 -16.84 8.00
C ALA A 582 17.20 -16.63 9.34
N GLN A 583 16.48 -16.76 10.48
CA GLN A 583 17.10 -16.78 11.82
C GLN A 583 18.10 -17.93 11.97
N ALA A 584 17.73 -19.14 11.53
CA ALA A 584 18.63 -20.28 11.56
C ALA A 584 19.86 -20.07 10.68
N ARG A 585 19.71 -19.41 9.53
CA ARG A 585 20.85 -19.06 8.64
C ARG A 585 21.77 -18.02 9.28
N VAL A 586 21.23 -16.95 9.86
CA VAL A 586 22.01 -15.91 10.56
C VAL A 586 22.75 -16.51 11.77
N VAL A 587 22.09 -17.39 12.54
CA VAL A 587 22.72 -18.10 13.66
C VAL A 587 23.80 -19.07 13.15
N ALA A 588 23.56 -19.76 12.02
CA ALA A 588 24.55 -20.67 11.44
C ALA A 588 25.78 -19.90 10.88
N GLU A 589 25.55 -18.76 10.22
CA GLU A 589 26.63 -17.88 9.72
C GLU A 589 27.44 -17.30 10.89
N ALA A 590 26.77 -16.78 11.93
CA ALA A 590 27.44 -16.29 13.14
C ALA A 590 28.22 -17.38 13.89
N ALA A 591 27.67 -18.61 13.91
CA ALA A 591 28.36 -19.76 14.48
C ALA A 591 29.58 -20.20 13.63
N ALA A 592 29.46 -20.10 12.30
CA ALA A 592 30.57 -20.38 11.37
C ALA A 592 31.72 -19.36 11.55
N ASP A 593 31.36 -18.07 11.61
CA ASP A 593 32.33 -16.98 11.86
C ASP A 593 33.00 -17.12 13.22
N ALA A 594 32.25 -17.47 14.27
CA ALA A 594 32.81 -17.73 15.60
C ALA A 594 33.77 -18.94 15.62
N LEU A 595 33.45 -20.01 14.85
CA LEU A 595 34.29 -21.19 14.67
C LEU A 595 35.59 -20.84 13.90
N GLU A 596 35.50 -20.00 12.90
CA GLU A 596 36.63 -19.54 12.10
C GLU A 596 37.57 -18.65 12.92
N GLN A 597 37.01 -17.73 13.73
CA GLN A 597 37.74 -16.93 14.71
C GLN A 597 38.43 -17.80 15.78
N ARG A 598 37.76 -18.85 16.31
CA ARG A 598 38.36 -19.81 17.23
C ARG A 598 39.54 -20.58 16.58
N ARG A 599 39.41 -21.02 15.32
CA ARG A 599 40.48 -21.67 14.54
C ARG A 599 41.65 -20.70 14.34
N TRP A 600 41.37 -19.44 14.02
CA TRP A 600 42.38 -18.41 13.83
C TRP A 600 43.15 -18.10 15.15
N HIS A 601 42.43 -18.00 16.29
CA HIS A 601 43.06 -17.80 17.61
C HIS A 601 43.88 -18.99 18.07
N ARG A 602 43.42 -20.24 17.87
CA ARG A 602 44.21 -21.44 18.17
C ARG A 602 45.46 -21.55 17.31
N ALA A 603 45.41 -21.17 16.06
CA ALA A 603 46.57 -21.18 15.17
C ALA A 603 47.66 -20.17 15.57
N ARG A 604 47.33 -19.17 16.38
CA ARG A 604 48.25 -18.12 16.87
C ARG A 604 48.63 -18.23 18.34
N GLY A 605 48.22 -19.28 19.06
CA GLY A 605 48.66 -19.55 20.45
C GLY A 605 48.13 -18.55 21.49
N GLY A 606 47.00 -17.90 21.26
CA GLY A 606 46.37 -16.96 22.20
C GLY A 606 45.61 -17.66 23.35
N PRO A 607 45.54 -17.07 24.57
CA PRO A 607 44.78 -17.65 25.69
C PRO A 607 43.25 -17.55 25.46
N GLU A 608 42.52 -18.58 25.91
CA GLU A 608 41.05 -18.59 25.91
C GLU A 608 40.51 -17.50 26.86
N THR A 609 39.69 -16.58 26.34
CA THR A 609 39.02 -15.54 27.13
C THR A 609 37.68 -16.04 27.70
N PRO A 610 37.27 -15.60 28.93
CA PRO A 610 36.10 -16.11 29.65
C PRO A 610 34.75 -15.90 28.94
N ALA A 611 34.67 -14.98 27.95
CA ALA A 611 33.42 -14.67 27.19
C ALA A 611 32.90 -15.82 26.30
N PHE A 612 33.66 -16.92 26.20
CA PHE A 612 33.28 -18.07 25.35
C PHE A 612 32.58 -19.23 26.07
N ARG A 613 32.41 -19.13 27.41
CA ARG A 613 31.66 -20.17 28.16
C ARG A 613 30.13 -20.04 28.03
N ASP A 614 29.64 -18.83 27.85
CA ASP A 614 28.17 -18.58 27.79
C ASP A 614 27.48 -19.05 26.49
N LEU A 615 28.26 -19.26 25.42
CA LEU A 615 27.69 -19.71 24.13
C LEU A 615 27.38 -21.21 24.08
N ASP A 616 28.07 -22.03 24.85
CA ASP A 616 27.79 -23.47 24.95
C ASP A 616 26.52 -23.75 25.77
N ASP A 617 26.19 -22.88 26.72
CA ASP A 617 24.93 -22.97 27.52
C ASP A 617 23.71 -22.52 26.69
N ILE A 618 23.85 -21.51 25.84
CA ILE A 618 22.76 -21.04 24.92
C ILE A 618 22.41 -22.12 23.87
N CYS A 619 23.43 -22.86 23.38
CA CYS A 619 23.21 -23.97 22.46
C CYS A 619 22.52 -25.18 23.12
N ARG A 620 22.79 -25.46 24.39
CA ARG A 620 22.16 -26.56 25.15
C ARG A 620 20.70 -26.27 25.47
N ASP A 621 20.35 -25.04 25.85
CA ASP A 621 18.96 -24.65 26.13
C ASP A 621 18.09 -24.61 24.86
N GLY A 622 18.65 -24.25 23.72
CA GLY A 622 17.98 -24.28 22.42
C GLY A 622 17.68 -25.70 21.90
N MET A 623 18.49 -26.69 22.26
CA MET A 623 18.25 -28.10 21.90
C MET A 623 17.29 -28.80 22.87
N ALA A 624 17.28 -28.44 24.16
CA ALA A 624 16.35 -29.00 25.17
C ALA A 624 14.91 -28.52 24.99
N ALA A 625 14.68 -27.41 24.27
CA ALA A 625 13.35 -26.91 23.94
C ALA A 625 12.69 -27.64 22.74
N ARG A 626 13.47 -28.38 21.93
CA ARG A 626 12.95 -29.15 20.78
C ARG A 626 12.42 -30.55 21.14
N ASP A 627 12.84 -31.11 22.25
CA ASP A 627 12.39 -32.44 22.69
C ASP A 627 11.08 -32.42 23.52
N ARG A 628 10.40 -31.27 23.63
CA ARG A 628 9.15 -31.09 24.38
C ARG A 628 8.00 -30.45 23.58
N GLN A 629 8.01 -30.57 22.26
CA GLN A 629 6.82 -30.25 21.44
C GLN A 629 6.43 -31.40 20.53
#